data_89dfb2f23b91a203cd6d92d3d0e074e3
#
_entry.id   89dfb2f23b91a203cd6d92d3d0e074e3
#
_cell.length_a   1.000
_cell.length_b   1.000
_cell.length_c   1.000
_cell.angle_alpha   90.00
_cell.angle_beta   90.00
_cell.angle_gamma   90.00
#
_symmetry.space_group_name_H-M   'P 1'
#
loop_
_entity.id
_entity.type
_entity.pdbx_description
1 polymer ?
#
loop_
_entity_poly.entity_id
_entity_poly.type
_entity_poly.pdbx_seq_one_letter_code
_entity_poly.pdbx_strand_id
1 'polypeptide(L)'
;MQLKPIAEQVIVITGASSGIGLATAQAAAERGARLVLAARSAETLDGICADINAGGGQAVAVQADVGSREDVDRLAQTAIDQFGRIDTWINNAGVAIYGRLEEVSEADSRRLFDTNFWGVVNGSLAALPYLRANGGALINIGSEVSDAVVPLQGMYSASKHAVKGFTDALRVEVEELDKAPVSITLVQPTAVDTPYPQHAKNYMAREPKLPTPQIDPEDVAGAILDAAAKPTRDVRVGSMAVFNTIAAKVMPGIADKMSARQADRQQYDEPPRNPEGGLWRPAGEGRVHGEGGREVKS
;
A
#
# COMPACT_ATOMS: atom_id res chain seq x y z
N MET A 1 -0.36 25.10 4.62
CA MET A 1 0.19 24.66 3.31
C MET A 1 -0.97 24.36 2.39
N GLN A 2 -0.86 24.69 1.10
CA GLN A 2 -1.84 24.36 0.07
C GLN A 2 -1.18 23.39 -0.92
N LEU A 3 -1.78 22.20 -1.11
CA LEU A 3 -1.38 21.24 -2.13
C LEU A 3 -2.03 21.59 -3.47
N LYS A 4 -1.44 21.13 -4.58
CA LYS A 4 -2.00 21.35 -5.92
C LYS A 4 -3.23 20.50 -6.16
N PRO A 5 -4.14 20.92 -7.05
CA PRO A 5 -5.17 20.03 -7.61
C PRO A 5 -4.53 18.79 -8.28
N ILE A 6 -5.20 17.66 -8.23
CA ILE A 6 -4.69 16.38 -8.79
C ILE A 6 -4.28 16.54 -10.26
N ALA A 7 -5.06 17.25 -11.07
CA ALA A 7 -4.78 17.51 -12.49
C ALA A 7 -3.42 18.21 -12.78
N GLU A 8 -2.85 18.89 -11.78
CA GLU A 8 -1.58 19.61 -11.91
C GLU A 8 -0.39 18.84 -11.32
N GLN A 9 -0.64 17.65 -10.74
CA GLN A 9 0.38 16.89 -10.04
C GLN A 9 1.12 15.89 -10.91
N VAL A 10 2.37 15.68 -10.55
CA VAL A 10 3.14 14.48 -10.90
C VAL A 10 3.11 13.55 -9.69
N ILE A 11 2.51 12.38 -9.86
CA ILE A 11 2.27 11.40 -8.78
C ILE A 11 3.09 10.13 -9.05
N VAL A 12 3.94 9.76 -8.11
CA VAL A 12 4.68 8.48 -8.11
C VAL A 12 3.90 7.47 -7.26
N ILE A 13 3.63 6.28 -7.81
CA ILE A 13 2.90 5.21 -7.11
C ILE A 13 3.70 3.92 -7.14
N THR A 14 4.07 3.40 -5.98
CA THR A 14 4.70 2.08 -5.87
C THR A 14 3.65 0.99 -5.68
N GLY A 15 3.91 -0.23 -6.22
CA GLY A 15 2.95 -1.32 -6.18
C GLY A 15 1.72 -1.06 -7.06
N ALA A 16 1.91 -0.40 -8.20
CA ALA A 16 0.83 0.07 -9.08
C ALA A 16 0.27 -1.02 -10.02
N SER A 17 0.77 -2.26 -9.96
CA SER A 17 0.35 -3.33 -10.87
C SER A 17 -0.95 -4.02 -10.50
N SER A 18 -1.50 -3.80 -9.31
CA SER A 18 -2.76 -4.42 -8.89
C SER A 18 -3.39 -3.71 -7.67
N GLY A 19 -4.62 -4.11 -7.32
CA GLY A 19 -5.31 -3.69 -6.09
C GLY A 19 -5.39 -2.18 -5.91
N ILE A 20 -5.14 -1.71 -4.68
CA ILE A 20 -5.21 -0.29 -4.30
C ILE A 20 -4.31 0.58 -5.18
N GLY A 21 -3.07 0.13 -5.49
CA GLY A 21 -2.14 0.90 -6.31
C GLY A 21 -2.64 1.13 -7.73
N LEU A 22 -3.22 0.10 -8.36
CA LEU A 22 -3.83 0.19 -9.69
C LEU A 22 -5.09 1.06 -9.67
N ALA A 23 -5.99 0.85 -8.70
CA ALA A 23 -7.19 1.70 -8.53
C ALA A 23 -6.79 3.18 -8.35
N THR A 24 -5.75 3.45 -7.55
CA THR A 24 -5.25 4.82 -7.36
C THR A 24 -4.66 5.40 -8.65
N ALA A 25 -3.92 4.60 -9.42
CA ALA A 25 -3.36 5.05 -10.69
C ALA A 25 -4.46 5.39 -11.70
N GLN A 26 -5.48 4.55 -11.84
CA GLN A 26 -6.63 4.79 -12.71
C GLN A 26 -7.39 6.06 -12.31
N ALA A 27 -7.77 6.18 -11.04
CA ALA A 27 -8.49 7.33 -10.52
C ALA A 27 -7.67 8.65 -10.62
N ALA A 28 -6.35 8.59 -10.48
CA ALA A 28 -5.47 9.75 -10.67
C ALA A 28 -5.36 10.16 -12.14
N ALA A 29 -5.26 9.18 -13.06
CA ALA A 29 -5.26 9.44 -14.50
C ALA A 29 -6.57 10.09 -14.98
N GLU A 30 -7.71 9.58 -14.53
CA GLU A 30 -9.04 10.17 -14.81
C GLU A 30 -9.17 11.62 -14.32
N ARG A 31 -8.46 11.96 -13.22
CA ARG A 31 -8.39 13.34 -12.70
C ARG A 31 -7.30 14.18 -13.35
N GLY A 32 -6.61 13.67 -14.39
CA GLY A 32 -5.65 14.40 -15.20
C GLY A 32 -4.22 14.47 -14.64
N ALA A 33 -3.87 13.66 -13.63
CA ALA A 33 -2.51 13.61 -13.10
C ALA A 33 -1.52 12.99 -14.11
N ARG A 34 -0.26 13.39 -14.01
CA ARG A 34 0.87 12.72 -14.68
C ARG A 34 1.46 11.66 -13.74
N LEU A 35 1.64 10.44 -14.22
CA LEU A 35 1.92 9.29 -13.39
C LEU A 35 3.27 8.67 -13.68
N VAL A 36 3.98 8.28 -12.60
CA VAL A 36 5.11 7.35 -12.68
C VAL A 36 4.75 6.14 -11.83
N LEU A 37 4.52 5.01 -12.50
CA LEU A 37 4.02 3.79 -11.91
C LEU A 37 5.15 2.78 -11.72
N ALA A 38 5.29 2.25 -10.51
CA ALA A 38 6.35 1.30 -10.18
C ALA A 38 5.81 -0.03 -9.66
N ALA A 39 6.34 -1.12 -10.17
CA ALA A 39 6.16 -2.49 -9.66
C ALA A 39 7.28 -3.40 -10.19
N ARG A 40 7.31 -4.64 -9.69
CA ARG A 40 8.31 -5.64 -10.13
C ARG A 40 7.98 -6.26 -11.51
N SER A 41 6.70 -6.28 -11.92
CA SER A 41 6.28 -6.78 -13.23
C SER A 41 6.30 -5.66 -14.27
N ALA A 42 7.34 -5.63 -15.12
CA ALA A 42 7.45 -4.65 -16.20
C ALA A 42 6.30 -4.80 -17.21
N GLU A 43 6.04 -6.02 -17.68
CA GLU A 43 5.00 -6.30 -18.68
C GLU A 43 3.61 -5.81 -18.25
N THR A 44 3.23 -6.09 -16.98
CA THR A 44 1.95 -5.63 -16.45
C THR A 44 1.88 -4.10 -16.37
N LEU A 45 2.97 -3.44 -15.94
CA LEU A 45 3.02 -1.97 -15.89
C LEU A 45 2.96 -1.33 -17.27
N ASP A 46 3.68 -1.89 -18.23
CA ASP A 46 3.68 -1.39 -19.60
C ASP A 46 2.27 -1.43 -20.21
N GLY A 47 1.52 -2.53 -19.98
CA GLY A 47 0.12 -2.63 -20.38
C GLY A 47 -0.76 -1.57 -19.71
N ILE A 48 -0.64 -1.39 -18.38
CA ILE A 48 -1.41 -0.38 -17.63
C ILE A 48 -1.09 1.04 -18.14
N CYS A 49 0.19 1.36 -18.35
CA CYS A 49 0.58 2.67 -18.86
C CYS A 49 0.09 2.88 -20.30
N ALA A 50 0.11 1.84 -21.14
CA ALA A 50 -0.41 1.92 -22.51
C ALA A 50 -1.92 2.23 -22.51
N ASP A 51 -2.70 1.57 -21.64
CA ASP A 51 -4.14 1.82 -21.51
C ASP A 51 -4.44 3.24 -21.02
N ILE A 52 -3.72 3.72 -20.00
CA ILE A 52 -3.86 5.09 -19.49
C ILE A 52 -3.52 6.12 -20.60
N ASN A 53 -2.42 5.90 -21.33
CA ASN A 53 -1.98 6.81 -22.38
C ASN A 53 -2.94 6.78 -23.59
N ALA A 54 -3.48 5.63 -23.95
CA ALA A 54 -4.50 5.50 -25.00
C ALA A 54 -5.80 6.21 -24.62
N GLY A 55 -6.13 6.27 -23.34
CA GLY A 55 -7.25 7.05 -22.77
C GLY A 55 -7.00 8.58 -22.68
N GLY A 56 -5.83 9.06 -23.14
CA GLY A 56 -5.46 10.49 -23.13
C GLY A 56 -4.76 10.95 -21.84
N GLY A 57 -4.44 10.03 -20.92
CA GLY A 57 -3.63 10.30 -19.73
C GLY A 57 -2.13 10.36 -20.06
N GLN A 58 -1.30 10.52 -19.02
CA GLN A 58 0.16 10.51 -19.11
C GLN A 58 0.73 9.60 -18.03
N ALA A 59 1.22 8.42 -18.40
CA ALA A 59 1.80 7.46 -17.47
C ALA A 59 3.10 6.86 -18.01
N VAL A 60 4.08 6.68 -17.12
CA VAL A 60 5.38 6.05 -17.39
C VAL A 60 5.56 4.88 -16.44
N ALA A 61 5.99 3.72 -16.97
CA ALA A 61 6.29 2.52 -16.22
C ALA A 61 7.75 2.49 -15.77
N VAL A 62 8.00 2.08 -14.54
CA VAL A 62 9.34 1.83 -14.00
C VAL A 62 9.36 0.49 -13.28
N GLN A 63 10.08 -0.49 -13.82
CA GLN A 63 10.32 -1.72 -13.10
C GLN A 63 11.21 -1.45 -11.88
N ALA A 64 10.68 -1.74 -10.69
CA ALA A 64 11.41 -1.50 -9.43
C ALA A 64 11.01 -2.50 -8.34
N ASP A 65 12.00 -2.96 -7.60
CA ASP A 65 11.80 -3.57 -6.27
C ASP A 65 12.02 -2.49 -5.22
N VAL A 66 10.98 -2.14 -4.47
CA VAL A 66 11.06 -1.07 -3.44
C VAL A 66 12.02 -1.41 -2.31
N GLY A 67 12.34 -2.69 -2.09
CA GLY A 67 13.38 -3.12 -1.16
C GLY A 67 14.80 -2.74 -1.62
N SER A 68 15.00 -2.44 -2.92
CA SER A 68 16.25 -1.94 -3.49
C SER A 68 16.28 -0.42 -3.47
N ARG A 69 17.20 0.16 -2.72
CA ARG A 69 17.39 1.62 -2.68
C ARG A 69 17.74 2.18 -4.06
N GLU A 70 18.58 1.48 -4.83
CA GLU A 70 18.98 1.87 -6.17
C GLU A 70 17.78 1.95 -7.15
N ASP A 71 16.87 0.96 -7.08
CA ASP A 71 15.65 0.97 -7.90
C ASP A 71 14.75 2.15 -7.55
N VAL A 72 14.62 2.47 -6.27
CA VAL A 72 13.79 3.58 -5.81
C VAL A 72 14.39 4.93 -6.17
N ASP A 73 15.71 5.09 -6.08
CA ASP A 73 16.40 6.31 -6.54
C ASP A 73 16.24 6.49 -8.05
N ARG A 74 16.33 5.41 -8.85
CA ARG A 74 16.05 5.42 -10.29
C ARG A 74 14.59 5.80 -10.57
N LEU A 75 13.63 5.30 -9.79
CA LEU A 75 12.22 5.68 -9.90
C LEU A 75 12.02 7.18 -9.69
N ALA A 76 12.61 7.76 -8.65
CA ALA A 76 12.54 9.21 -8.40
C ALA A 76 13.18 10.01 -9.53
N GLN A 77 14.36 9.58 -10.02
CA GLN A 77 15.04 10.23 -11.14
C GLN A 77 14.20 10.18 -12.42
N THR A 78 13.54 9.05 -12.71
CA THR A 78 12.65 8.93 -13.88
C THR A 78 11.51 9.95 -13.82
N ALA A 79 10.92 10.19 -12.64
CA ALA A 79 9.87 11.20 -12.47
C ALA A 79 10.40 12.62 -12.79
N ILE A 80 11.62 12.93 -12.40
CA ILE A 80 12.28 14.21 -12.69
C ILE A 80 12.61 14.33 -14.18
N ASP A 81 13.17 13.30 -14.78
CA ASP A 81 13.56 13.32 -16.21
C ASP A 81 12.36 13.44 -17.14
N GLN A 82 11.24 12.81 -16.80
CA GLN A 82 10.02 12.80 -17.61
C GLN A 82 9.13 14.03 -17.40
N PHE A 83 9.00 14.49 -16.15
CA PHE A 83 8.01 15.50 -15.78
C PHE A 83 8.58 16.72 -15.04
N GLY A 84 9.87 16.71 -14.72
CA GLY A 84 10.57 17.84 -14.11
C GLY A 84 10.30 18.01 -12.60
N ARG A 85 9.43 17.17 -12.00
CA ARG A 85 9.00 17.35 -10.61
C ARG A 85 8.35 16.11 -10.01
N ILE A 86 8.20 16.12 -8.70
CA ILE A 86 7.36 15.21 -7.92
C ILE A 86 6.49 16.06 -7.02
N ASP A 87 5.16 15.90 -7.09
CA ASP A 87 4.18 16.61 -6.24
C ASP A 87 3.61 15.67 -5.17
N THR A 88 3.41 14.40 -5.51
CA THR A 88 2.95 13.39 -4.56
C THR A 88 3.73 12.08 -4.75
N TRP A 89 4.14 11.48 -3.64
CA TRP A 89 4.74 10.14 -3.61
C TRP A 89 3.90 9.22 -2.74
N ILE A 90 3.49 8.07 -3.30
CA ILE A 90 2.64 7.09 -2.64
C ILE A 90 3.41 5.78 -2.46
N ASN A 91 3.77 5.49 -1.22
CA ASN A 91 4.35 4.21 -0.81
C ASN A 91 3.21 3.21 -0.56
N ASN A 92 2.80 2.52 -1.63
CA ASN A 92 1.70 1.53 -1.57
C ASN A 92 2.19 0.09 -1.71
N ALA A 93 3.35 -0.17 -2.31
CA ALA A 93 3.88 -1.52 -2.46
C ALA A 93 3.87 -2.30 -1.15
N GLY A 94 3.36 -3.52 -1.19
CA GLY A 94 3.30 -4.38 -0.02
C GLY A 94 3.05 -5.84 -0.39
N VAL A 95 3.50 -6.74 0.48
CA VAL A 95 3.36 -8.20 0.37
C VAL A 95 2.86 -8.76 1.69
N ALA A 96 2.31 -9.97 1.64
CA ALA A 96 1.80 -10.66 2.81
C ALA A 96 2.38 -12.07 2.96
N ILE A 97 2.30 -12.56 4.19
CA ILE A 97 2.56 -13.96 4.54
C ILE A 97 1.43 -14.42 5.44
N TYR A 98 0.81 -15.54 5.10
CA TYR A 98 -0.12 -16.27 5.95
C TYR A 98 0.58 -17.48 6.56
N GLY A 99 0.59 -17.56 7.89
CA GLY A 99 1.21 -18.64 8.66
C GLY A 99 1.40 -18.26 10.12
N ARG A 100 1.64 -19.25 10.98
CA ARG A 100 2.03 -19.01 12.37
C ARG A 100 3.44 -18.44 12.41
N LEU A 101 3.73 -17.59 13.39
CA LEU A 101 5.04 -16.94 13.51
C LEU A 101 6.21 -17.94 13.58
N GLU A 102 6.00 -19.08 14.26
CA GLU A 102 6.99 -20.14 14.37
C GLU A 102 7.20 -20.98 13.09
N GLU A 103 6.28 -20.91 12.13
CA GLU A 103 6.33 -21.67 10.87
C GLU A 103 6.97 -20.87 9.74
N VAL A 104 6.87 -19.51 9.82
CA VAL A 104 7.38 -18.61 8.78
C VAL A 104 8.91 -18.56 8.84
N SER A 105 9.56 -18.82 7.72
CA SER A 105 11.03 -18.76 7.65
C SER A 105 11.58 -17.35 7.92
N GLU A 106 12.78 -17.30 8.48
CA GLU A 106 13.49 -16.03 8.70
C GLU A 106 13.71 -15.28 7.38
N ALA A 107 14.04 -15.99 6.31
CA ALA A 107 14.27 -15.40 4.99
C ALA A 107 13.00 -14.71 4.45
N ASP A 108 11.85 -15.39 4.54
CA ASP A 108 10.57 -14.83 4.09
C ASP A 108 10.13 -13.65 4.96
N SER A 109 10.37 -13.74 6.28
CA SER A 109 10.11 -12.64 7.22
C SER A 109 10.93 -11.40 6.88
N ARG A 110 12.24 -11.56 6.60
CA ARG A 110 13.12 -10.46 6.17
C ARG A 110 12.66 -9.88 4.85
N ARG A 111 12.37 -10.73 3.86
CA ARG A 111 11.87 -10.28 2.55
C ARG A 111 10.57 -9.46 2.65
N LEU A 112 9.66 -9.86 3.52
CA LEU A 112 8.45 -9.09 3.80
C LEU A 112 8.80 -7.70 4.35
N PHE A 113 9.72 -7.61 5.30
CA PHE A 113 10.17 -6.33 5.86
C PHE A 113 10.91 -5.47 4.82
N ASP A 114 11.71 -6.08 3.93
CA ASP A 114 12.37 -5.35 2.85
C ASP A 114 11.35 -4.62 1.96
N THR A 115 10.24 -5.29 1.63
CA THR A 115 9.18 -4.66 0.83
C THR A 115 8.33 -3.69 1.65
N ASN A 116 7.76 -4.17 2.79
CA ASN A 116 6.69 -3.43 3.49
C ASN A 116 7.22 -2.26 4.32
N PHE A 117 8.42 -2.39 4.88
CA PHE A 117 9.02 -1.37 5.75
C PHE A 117 10.15 -0.63 5.05
N TRP A 118 11.19 -1.33 4.61
CA TRP A 118 12.32 -0.67 3.95
C TRP A 118 11.92 -0.03 2.63
N GLY A 119 10.95 -0.61 1.89
CA GLY A 119 10.38 0.02 0.71
C GLY A 119 9.73 1.38 1.02
N VAL A 120 9.02 1.49 2.14
CA VAL A 120 8.45 2.78 2.59
C VAL A 120 9.56 3.76 3.01
N VAL A 121 10.58 3.29 3.73
CA VAL A 121 11.74 4.12 4.09
C VAL A 121 12.46 4.63 2.85
N ASN A 122 12.80 3.74 1.92
CA ASN A 122 13.49 4.08 0.67
C ASN A 122 12.70 5.12 -0.14
N GLY A 123 11.40 4.86 -0.36
CA GLY A 123 10.53 5.77 -1.12
C GLY A 123 10.37 7.13 -0.47
N SER A 124 10.17 7.15 0.85
CA SER A 124 10.05 8.40 1.60
C SER A 124 11.32 9.24 1.50
N LEU A 125 12.49 8.63 1.73
CA LEU A 125 13.78 9.34 1.70
C LEU A 125 14.18 9.77 0.27
N ALA A 126 13.80 9.02 -0.77
CA ALA A 126 14.05 9.41 -2.16
C ALA A 126 13.14 10.59 -2.60
N ALA A 127 11.89 10.63 -2.13
CA ALA A 127 10.95 11.70 -2.47
C ALA A 127 11.21 13.02 -1.74
N LEU A 128 11.66 12.96 -0.48
CA LEU A 128 11.78 14.13 0.39
C LEU A 128 12.57 15.31 -0.18
N PRO A 129 13.74 15.16 -0.84
CA PRO A 129 14.47 16.30 -1.40
C PRO A 129 13.62 17.11 -2.37
N TYR A 130 12.84 16.43 -3.21
CA TYR A 130 11.98 17.06 -4.22
C TYR A 130 10.75 17.69 -3.60
N LEU A 131 10.11 16.99 -2.64
CA LEU A 131 8.94 17.49 -1.92
C LEU A 131 9.29 18.70 -1.04
N ARG A 132 10.47 18.72 -0.41
CA ARG A 132 10.95 19.87 0.36
C ARG A 132 11.16 21.11 -0.52
N ALA A 133 11.69 20.91 -1.73
CA ALA A 133 11.98 22.00 -2.65
C ALA A 133 10.72 22.62 -3.26
N ASN A 134 9.71 21.81 -3.56
CA ASN A 134 8.54 22.23 -4.35
C ASN A 134 7.23 22.28 -3.54
N GLY A 135 7.22 21.76 -2.33
CA GLY A 135 6.01 21.42 -1.61
C GLY A 135 5.36 20.16 -2.18
N GLY A 136 4.56 19.44 -1.38
CA GLY A 136 3.86 18.26 -1.86
C GLY A 136 3.39 17.32 -0.77
N ALA A 137 2.95 16.12 -1.17
CA ALA A 137 2.43 15.09 -0.28
C ALA A 137 3.27 13.80 -0.32
N LEU A 138 3.54 13.25 0.85
CA LEU A 138 4.09 11.91 1.04
C LEU A 138 3.02 11.06 1.72
N ILE A 139 2.59 9.98 1.06
CA ILE A 139 1.51 9.13 1.52
C ILE A 139 2.03 7.70 1.72
N ASN A 140 1.97 7.21 2.95
CA ASN A 140 2.34 5.86 3.32
C ASN A 140 1.10 5.01 3.56
N ILE A 141 0.99 3.85 2.88
CA ILE A 141 -0.13 2.95 3.07
C ILE A 141 0.19 2.00 4.22
N GLY A 142 -0.43 2.28 5.35
CA GLY A 142 -0.48 1.42 6.52
C GLY A 142 -1.54 0.32 6.38
N SER A 143 -2.23 0.06 7.47
CA SER A 143 -3.37 -0.86 7.58
C SER A 143 -4.05 -0.61 8.94
N GLU A 144 -5.26 -1.13 9.15
CA GLU A 144 -5.84 -1.23 10.51
C GLU A 144 -4.90 -2.01 11.45
N VAL A 145 -4.12 -2.96 10.91
CA VAL A 145 -3.12 -3.70 11.68
C VAL A 145 -1.80 -2.92 11.91
N SER A 146 -1.78 -1.62 11.67
CA SER A 146 -0.75 -0.72 12.21
C SER A 146 -1.00 -0.34 13.67
N ASP A 147 -2.20 -0.60 14.18
CA ASP A 147 -2.64 -0.34 15.57
C ASP A 147 -3.22 -1.60 16.25
N ALA A 148 -3.56 -2.63 15.50
CA ALA A 148 -4.12 -3.91 15.95
C ALA A 148 -3.30 -5.07 15.40
N VAL A 149 -3.66 -6.30 15.74
CA VAL A 149 -3.00 -7.52 15.22
C VAL A 149 -4.03 -8.49 14.67
N VAL A 150 -3.63 -9.25 13.65
CA VAL A 150 -4.44 -10.32 13.07
C VAL A 150 -3.62 -11.61 13.14
N PRO A 151 -4.17 -12.71 13.69
CA PRO A 151 -3.49 -14.00 13.73
C PRO A 151 -3.18 -14.49 12.31
N LEU A 152 -2.19 -15.35 12.17
CA LEU A 152 -1.68 -15.89 10.91
C LEU A 152 -1.00 -14.85 10.00
N GLN A 153 -1.02 -13.57 10.36
CA GLN A 153 -0.34 -12.48 9.65
C GLN A 153 0.56 -11.67 10.61
N GLY A 154 1.25 -12.35 11.53
CA GLY A 154 2.03 -11.70 12.58
C GLY A 154 3.17 -10.82 12.04
N MET A 155 3.94 -11.31 11.06
CA MET A 155 5.03 -10.54 10.43
C MET A 155 4.50 -9.34 9.62
N TYR A 156 3.35 -9.51 8.96
CA TYR A 156 2.67 -8.40 8.28
C TYR A 156 2.23 -7.32 9.27
N SER A 157 1.56 -7.71 10.37
CA SER A 157 1.15 -6.79 11.42
C SER A 157 2.35 -6.03 12.02
N ALA A 158 3.46 -6.73 12.32
CA ALA A 158 4.69 -6.12 12.80
C ALA A 158 5.26 -5.09 11.80
N SER A 159 5.28 -5.41 10.50
CA SER A 159 5.76 -4.49 9.48
C SER A 159 4.90 -3.22 9.37
N LYS A 160 3.57 -3.36 9.51
CA LYS A 160 2.65 -2.21 9.45
C LYS A 160 2.71 -1.33 10.71
N HIS A 161 2.99 -1.90 11.88
CA HIS A 161 3.35 -1.12 13.08
C HIS A 161 4.64 -0.32 12.87
N ALA A 162 5.66 -0.95 12.28
CA ALA A 162 6.92 -0.27 11.96
C ALA A 162 6.71 0.89 10.97
N VAL A 163 5.89 0.71 9.92
CA VAL A 163 5.53 1.77 8.98
C VAL A 163 4.87 2.94 9.70
N LYS A 164 3.94 2.68 10.62
CA LYS A 164 3.30 3.74 11.41
C LYS A 164 4.31 4.51 12.25
N GLY A 165 5.14 3.80 13.02
CA GLY A 165 6.16 4.42 13.87
C GLY A 165 7.14 5.29 13.05
N PHE A 166 7.59 4.79 11.90
CA PHE A 166 8.43 5.54 10.97
C PHE A 166 7.72 6.79 10.43
N THR A 167 6.47 6.64 9.98
CA THR A 167 5.68 7.76 9.41
C THR A 167 5.45 8.85 10.44
N ASP A 168 5.14 8.48 11.69
CA ASP A 168 4.95 9.44 12.78
C ASP A 168 6.24 10.20 13.12
N ALA A 169 7.40 9.49 13.19
CA ALA A 169 8.69 10.11 13.43
C ALA A 169 9.09 11.06 12.29
N LEU A 170 8.97 10.59 11.04
CA LEU A 170 9.29 11.39 9.87
C LEU A 170 8.45 12.68 9.78
N ARG A 171 7.17 12.59 10.13
CA ARG A 171 6.28 13.75 10.18
C ARG A 171 6.77 14.79 11.19
N VAL A 172 7.15 14.35 12.39
CA VAL A 172 7.68 15.28 13.41
C VAL A 172 8.94 15.96 12.92
N GLU A 173 9.85 15.23 12.28
CA GLU A 173 11.08 15.83 11.75
C GLU A 173 10.80 16.82 10.61
N VAL A 174 9.99 16.43 9.63
CA VAL A 174 9.78 17.21 8.40
C VAL A 174 8.80 18.37 8.61
N GLU A 175 7.65 18.10 9.22
CA GLU A 175 6.59 19.10 9.38
C GLU A 175 6.85 20.01 10.60
N GLU A 176 7.32 19.44 11.74
CA GLU A 176 7.40 20.18 12.99
C GLU A 176 8.80 20.75 13.27
N LEU A 177 9.88 20.02 13.02
CA LEU A 177 11.23 20.53 13.23
C LEU A 177 11.70 21.41 12.05
N ASP A 178 11.59 20.88 10.82
CA ASP A 178 12.08 21.58 9.62
C ASP A 178 11.09 22.60 9.07
N LYS A 179 9.81 22.51 9.48
CA LYS A 179 8.71 23.34 8.92
C LYS A 179 8.64 23.28 7.40
N ALA A 180 9.01 22.14 6.82
CA ALA A 180 9.02 21.95 5.38
C ALA A 180 7.58 21.97 4.79
N PRO A 181 7.39 22.43 3.56
CA PRO A 181 6.09 22.46 2.91
C PRO A 181 5.67 21.08 2.39
N VAL A 182 5.75 20.06 3.24
CA VAL A 182 5.43 18.65 2.91
C VAL A 182 4.33 18.17 3.83
N SER A 183 3.29 17.54 3.28
CA SER A 183 2.26 16.83 4.06
C SER A 183 2.57 15.35 4.11
N ILE A 184 2.70 14.78 5.30
CA ILE A 184 2.98 13.36 5.50
C ILE A 184 1.75 12.66 6.06
N THR A 185 1.15 11.78 5.26
CA THR A 185 -0.11 11.09 5.58
C THR A 185 0.12 9.60 5.76
N LEU A 186 -0.49 9.03 6.80
CA LEU A 186 -0.68 7.58 6.96
C LEU A 186 -2.11 7.21 6.59
N VAL A 187 -2.29 6.36 5.56
CA VAL A 187 -3.61 5.81 5.19
C VAL A 187 -3.72 4.39 5.75
N GLN A 188 -4.76 4.13 6.54
CA GLN A 188 -4.98 2.87 7.25
C GLN A 188 -6.32 2.24 6.81
N PRO A 189 -6.35 1.46 5.70
CA PRO A 189 -7.54 0.73 5.30
C PRO A 189 -7.78 -0.49 6.20
N THR A 190 -9.05 -0.91 6.30
CA THR A 190 -9.46 -2.23 6.76
C THR A 190 -9.24 -3.28 5.66
N ALA A 191 -9.88 -4.44 5.72
CA ALA A 191 -9.84 -5.43 4.66
C ALA A 191 -10.39 -4.84 3.35
N VAL A 192 -9.61 -4.90 2.27
CA VAL A 192 -9.94 -4.34 0.95
C VAL A 192 -10.06 -5.46 -0.07
N ASP A 193 -11.09 -5.45 -0.90
CA ASP A 193 -11.31 -6.45 -1.97
C ASP A 193 -10.26 -6.32 -3.08
N THR A 194 -9.11 -6.93 -2.85
CA THR A 194 -7.96 -6.91 -3.76
C THR A 194 -7.37 -8.30 -3.92
N PRO A 195 -6.50 -8.55 -4.93
CA PRO A 195 -5.77 -9.81 -5.07
C PRO A 195 -4.75 -10.10 -3.95
N TYR A 196 -4.74 -9.31 -2.87
CA TYR A 196 -3.79 -9.44 -1.77
C TYR A 196 -3.66 -10.87 -1.19
N PRO A 197 -4.76 -11.63 -0.90
CA PRO A 197 -4.62 -12.99 -0.39
C PRO A 197 -4.01 -13.95 -1.42
N GLN A 198 -4.37 -13.80 -2.70
CA GLN A 198 -3.86 -14.64 -3.80
C GLN A 198 -2.37 -14.38 -4.07
N HIS A 199 -1.89 -13.18 -3.75
CA HIS A 199 -0.47 -12.80 -3.88
C HIS A 199 0.34 -13.06 -2.61
N ALA A 200 -0.27 -13.53 -1.52
CA ALA A 200 0.43 -13.80 -0.28
C ALA A 200 1.23 -15.11 -0.33
N LYS A 201 2.41 -15.13 0.29
CA LYS A 201 3.09 -16.38 0.65
C LYS A 201 2.26 -17.10 1.69
N ASN A 202 1.96 -18.37 1.45
CA ASN A 202 1.04 -19.13 2.30
C ASN A 202 1.71 -20.37 2.90
N TYR A 203 1.79 -20.41 4.23
CA TYR A 203 2.27 -21.51 5.03
C TYR A 203 1.12 -22.38 5.59
N MET A 204 -0.14 -21.94 5.41
CA MET A 204 -1.30 -22.70 5.87
C MET A 204 -1.61 -23.86 4.94
N ALA A 205 -2.34 -24.85 5.47
CA ALA A 205 -2.84 -25.97 4.68
C ALA A 205 -4.04 -25.62 3.78
N ARG A 206 -4.57 -24.39 3.89
CA ARG A 206 -5.77 -23.92 3.20
C ARG A 206 -5.53 -22.61 2.48
N GLU A 207 -6.38 -22.33 1.47
CA GLU A 207 -6.33 -21.08 0.70
C GLU A 207 -6.67 -19.87 1.59
N PRO A 208 -5.84 -18.81 1.59
CA PRO A 208 -6.10 -17.62 2.39
C PRO A 208 -7.23 -16.78 1.84
N LYS A 209 -7.96 -16.10 2.73
CA LYS A 209 -8.95 -15.07 2.40
C LYS A 209 -8.91 -13.92 3.39
N LEU A 210 -9.41 -12.78 2.96
CA LEU A 210 -9.63 -11.66 3.85
C LEU A 210 -10.94 -11.83 4.64
N PRO A 211 -11.02 -11.33 5.88
CA PRO A 211 -12.26 -11.31 6.64
C PRO A 211 -13.28 -10.36 5.98
N THR A 212 -14.54 -10.64 6.19
CA THR A 212 -15.65 -9.76 5.79
C THR A 212 -16.14 -8.92 6.98
N PRO A 213 -16.66 -7.68 6.77
CA PRO A 213 -16.86 -7.03 5.46
C PRO A 213 -15.55 -6.51 4.86
N GLN A 214 -15.48 -6.47 3.54
CA GLN A 214 -14.41 -5.84 2.77
C GLN A 214 -14.92 -4.51 2.20
N ILE A 215 -14.02 -3.55 1.98
CA ILE A 215 -14.32 -2.29 1.28
C ILE A 215 -13.75 -2.34 -0.14
N ASP A 216 -14.28 -1.51 -1.02
CA ASP A 216 -13.80 -1.42 -2.39
C ASP A 216 -12.42 -0.71 -2.47
N PRO A 217 -11.50 -1.17 -3.32
CA PRO A 217 -10.20 -0.50 -3.51
C PRO A 217 -10.34 0.94 -4.02
N GLU A 218 -11.40 1.27 -4.72
CA GLU A 218 -11.74 2.61 -5.20
C GLU A 218 -12.01 3.59 -4.05
N ASP A 219 -12.60 3.14 -2.95
CA ASP A 219 -12.80 3.97 -1.74
C ASP A 219 -11.46 4.35 -1.12
N VAL A 220 -10.51 3.41 -1.11
CA VAL A 220 -9.16 3.67 -0.62
C VAL A 220 -8.40 4.60 -1.57
N ALA A 221 -8.52 4.38 -2.88
CA ALA A 221 -7.94 5.25 -3.90
C ALA A 221 -8.48 6.69 -3.79
N GLY A 222 -9.78 6.87 -3.59
CA GLY A 222 -10.40 8.16 -3.32
C GLY A 222 -9.78 8.87 -2.12
N ALA A 223 -9.67 8.16 -1.00
CA ALA A 223 -9.08 8.69 0.24
C ALA A 223 -7.59 9.06 0.09
N ILE A 224 -6.81 8.29 -0.68
CA ILE A 224 -5.42 8.59 -1.02
C ILE A 224 -5.33 9.89 -1.84
N LEU A 225 -6.15 10.03 -2.88
CA LEU A 225 -6.14 11.23 -3.73
C LEU A 225 -6.66 12.48 -3.00
N ASP A 226 -7.60 12.33 -2.09
CA ASP A 226 -8.04 13.43 -1.23
C ASP A 226 -6.90 13.90 -0.31
N ALA A 227 -6.11 12.97 0.26
CA ALA A 227 -4.91 13.30 1.04
C ALA A 227 -3.79 13.92 0.17
N ALA A 228 -3.70 13.55 -1.12
CA ALA A 228 -2.78 14.17 -2.08
C ALA A 228 -3.17 15.60 -2.46
N ALA A 229 -4.45 15.98 -2.31
CA ALA A 229 -4.95 17.31 -2.61
C ALA A 229 -5.14 18.20 -1.37
N LYS A 230 -5.27 17.59 -0.18
CA LYS A 230 -5.52 18.30 1.08
C LYS A 230 -4.66 17.71 2.20
N PRO A 231 -3.85 18.55 2.88
CA PRO A 231 -3.01 18.10 3.99
C PRO A 231 -3.82 17.35 5.05
N THR A 232 -3.42 16.13 5.34
CA THR A 232 -4.11 15.24 6.27
C THR A 232 -3.10 14.38 7.01
N ARG A 233 -3.24 14.22 8.33
CA ARG A 233 -2.30 13.44 9.14
C ARG A 233 -2.54 11.94 9.00
N ASP A 234 -3.75 11.48 9.34
CA ASP A 234 -4.11 10.07 9.37
C ASP A 234 -5.50 9.88 8.74
N VAL A 235 -5.61 8.90 7.85
CA VAL A 235 -6.86 8.55 7.18
C VAL A 235 -7.18 7.09 7.46
N ARG A 236 -8.28 6.82 8.14
CA ARG A 236 -8.81 5.46 8.33
C ARG A 236 -9.93 5.22 7.34
N VAL A 237 -9.79 4.19 6.52
CA VAL A 237 -10.78 3.84 5.49
C VAL A 237 -11.49 2.56 5.90
N GLY A 238 -12.82 2.67 6.06
CA GLY A 238 -13.68 1.61 6.57
C GLY A 238 -13.94 1.71 8.08
N SER A 239 -15.19 1.44 8.49
CA SER A 239 -15.63 1.54 9.89
C SER A 239 -14.90 0.57 10.83
N MET A 240 -14.52 -0.61 10.32
CA MET A 240 -13.80 -1.61 11.11
C MET A 240 -12.39 -1.15 11.48
N ALA A 241 -11.71 -0.36 10.64
CA ALA A 241 -10.40 0.19 10.97
C ALA A 241 -10.46 1.07 12.22
N VAL A 242 -11.50 1.89 12.35
CA VAL A 242 -11.72 2.74 13.53
C VAL A 242 -12.02 1.89 14.77
N PHE A 243 -12.96 0.94 14.63
CA PHE A 243 -13.37 0.08 15.75
C PHE A 243 -12.20 -0.78 16.27
N ASN A 244 -11.48 -1.46 15.40
CA ASN A 244 -10.37 -2.33 15.77
C ASN A 244 -9.24 -1.54 16.44
N THR A 245 -8.92 -0.34 15.93
CA THR A 245 -7.93 0.54 16.55
C THR A 245 -8.32 0.95 17.98
N ILE A 246 -9.57 1.34 18.19
CA ILE A 246 -10.06 1.73 19.52
C ILE A 246 -10.07 0.52 20.47
N ALA A 247 -10.59 -0.61 20.02
CA ALA A 247 -10.67 -1.83 20.81
C ALA A 247 -9.27 -2.31 21.25
N ALA A 248 -8.29 -2.31 20.35
CA ALA A 248 -6.92 -2.71 20.65
C ALA A 248 -6.26 -1.79 21.70
N LYS A 249 -6.55 -0.48 21.67
CA LYS A 249 -5.97 0.49 22.61
C LYS A 249 -6.64 0.52 23.99
N VAL A 250 -7.97 0.36 24.02
CA VAL A 250 -8.75 0.55 25.26
C VAL A 250 -9.02 -0.78 25.98
N MET A 251 -9.17 -1.87 25.24
CA MET A 251 -9.52 -3.19 25.78
C MET A 251 -8.68 -4.31 25.12
N PRO A 252 -7.33 -4.31 25.24
CA PRO A 252 -6.46 -5.20 24.50
C PRO A 252 -6.79 -6.69 24.71
N GLY A 253 -7.08 -7.13 25.93
CA GLY A 253 -7.40 -8.53 26.22
C GLY A 253 -8.75 -9.00 25.61
N ILE A 254 -9.69 -8.09 25.33
CA ILE A 254 -10.91 -8.41 24.58
C ILE A 254 -10.58 -8.45 23.09
N ALA A 255 -9.81 -7.47 22.60
CA ALA A 255 -9.37 -7.43 21.21
C ALA A 255 -8.60 -8.70 20.82
N ASP A 256 -7.70 -9.22 21.68
CA ASP A 256 -6.97 -10.47 21.46
C ASP A 256 -7.90 -11.67 21.27
N LYS A 257 -8.91 -11.80 22.15
CA LYS A 257 -9.90 -12.88 22.07
C LYS A 257 -10.77 -12.78 20.81
N MET A 258 -11.13 -11.57 20.40
CA MET A 258 -11.88 -11.33 19.15
C MET A 258 -11.02 -11.66 17.95
N SER A 259 -9.77 -11.21 17.93
CA SER A 259 -8.81 -11.48 16.87
C SER A 259 -8.53 -12.99 16.72
N ALA A 260 -8.33 -13.70 17.83
CA ALA A 260 -8.12 -15.15 17.81
C ALA A 260 -9.28 -15.92 17.14
N ARG A 261 -10.53 -15.48 17.35
CA ARG A 261 -11.71 -16.09 16.71
C ARG A 261 -11.79 -15.83 15.19
N GLN A 262 -11.01 -14.90 14.67
CA GLN A 262 -10.95 -14.62 13.24
C GLN A 262 -9.98 -15.55 12.49
N ALA A 263 -9.12 -16.31 13.18
CA ALA A 263 -8.13 -17.18 12.53
C ALA A 263 -8.79 -18.14 11.52
N ASP A 264 -9.89 -18.81 11.92
CA ASP A 264 -10.62 -19.73 11.05
C ASP A 264 -11.35 -19.02 9.89
N ARG A 265 -11.63 -17.73 10.03
CA ARG A 265 -12.30 -16.93 9.01
C ARG A 265 -11.36 -16.39 7.94
N GLN A 266 -10.05 -16.56 8.10
CA GLN A 266 -9.03 -16.11 7.16
C GLN A 266 -8.64 -17.20 6.14
N GLN A 267 -9.40 -18.26 6.04
CA GLN A 267 -9.11 -19.38 5.12
C GLN A 267 -10.38 -19.94 4.51
N TYR A 268 -10.27 -20.39 3.25
CA TYR A 268 -11.31 -21.17 2.58
C TYR A 268 -11.16 -22.65 2.98
N ASP A 269 -12.20 -23.46 2.73
CA ASP A 269 -12.14 -24.91 2.94
C ASP A 269 -11.62 -25.63 1.67
N GLU A 270 -10.50 -25.15 1.14
CA GLU A 270 -9.83 -25.72 -0.03
C GLU A 270 -8.30 -25.61 0.11
N PRO A 271 -7.53 -26.47 -0.57
CA PRO A 271 -6.06 -26.41 -0.53
C PRO A 271 -5.54 -25.12 -1.17
N PRO A 272 -4.30 -24.68 -0.82
CA PRO A 272 -3.67 -23.51 -1.41
C PRO A 272 -3.53 -23.65 -2.93
N ARG A 273 -3.93 -22.61 -3.67
CA ARG A 273 -3.80 -22.54 -5.12
C ARG A 273 -2.39 -22.10 -5.54
N ASN A 274 -1.82 -21.13 -4.83
CA ASN A 274 -0.49 -20.60 -5.08
C ASN A 274 0.25 -20.31 -3.76
N PRO A 275 0.82 -21.32 -3.07
CA PRO A 275 1.46 -21.12 -1.77
C PRO A 275 2.71 -20.24 -1.82
N GLU A 276 3.38 -20.14 -2.96
CA GLU A 276 4.56 -19.27 -3.13
C GLU A 276 4.19 -17.78 -3.21
N GLY A 277 3.02 -17.46 -3.76
CA GLY A 277 2.53 -16.09 -3.90
C GLY A 277 3.50 -15.16 -4.62
N GLY A 278 3.41 -13.88 -4.27
CA GLY A 278 4.20 -12.79 -4.84
C GLY A 278 5.33 -12.28 -3.95
N LEU A 279 5.78 -13.04 -2.93
CA LEU A 279 6.80 -12.56 -2.00
C LEU A 279 8.14 -12.32 -2.70
N TRP A 280 8.63 -13.32 -3.43
CA TRP A 280 9.93 -13.29 -4.11
C TRP A 280 9.84 -12.94 -5.59
N ARG A 281 8.72 -13.21 -6.24
CA ARG A 281 8.51 -13.00 -7.68
C ARG A 281 7.29 -12.10 -7.90
N PRO A 282 7.18 -11.37 -9.01
CA PRO A 282 5.96 -10.68 -9.36
C PRO A 282 4.78 -11.64 -9.45
N ALA A 283 3.63 -11.26 -8.93
CA ALA A 283 2.38 -12.02 -9.01
C ALA A 283 1.24 -11.15 -9.58
N GLY A 284 1.57 -10.08 -10.28
CA GLY A 284 0.59 -9.14 -10.79
C GLY A 284 -0.09 -9.62 -12.07
N GLU A 285 -1.42 -9.65 -12.06
CA GLU A 285 -2.27 -9.94 -13.23
C GLU A 285 -2.97 -8.69 -13.77
N GLY A 286 -2.59 -7.50 -13.31
CA GLY A 286 -3.19 -6.24 -13.77
C GLY A 286 -4.66 -6.06 -13.35
N ARG A 287 -5.08 -6.63 -12.22
CA ARG A 287 -6.48 -6.51 -11.74
C ARG A 287 -6.57 -5.73 -10.43
N VAL A 288 -7.66 -4.98 -10.28
CA VAL A 288 -7.96 -4.18 -9.10
C VAL A 288 -8.57 -5.06 -8.00
N HIS A 289 -9.62 -5.82 -8.33
CA HIS A 289 -10.39 -6.62 -7.39
C HIS A 289 -9.87 -8.04 -7.19
N GLY A 290 -10.13 -8.58 -5.98
CA GLY A 290 -9.90 -9.97 -5.63
C GLY A 290 -10.97 -10.91 -6.21
N GLU A 291 -10.86 -12.20 -5.87
CA GLU A 291 -11.84 -13.21 -6.30
C GLU A 291 -13.04 -13.30 -5.34
N GLY A 292 -12.92 -12.74 -4.13
CA GLY A 292 -13.93 -12.86 -3.07
C GLY A 292 -15.14 -11.94 -3.18
N GLY A 293 -15.08 -10.89 -3.99
CA GLY A 293 -16.14 -9.87 -4.10
C GLY A 293 -17.38 -10.31 -4.91
N ARG A 294 -17.32 -11.46 -5.59
CA ARG A 294 -18.43 -11.93 -6.45
C ARG A 294 -19.55 -12.70 -5.71
N GLU A 295 -19.36 -13.09 -4.46
CA GLU A 295 -20.37 -13.84 -3.69
C GLU A 295 -21.38 -13.00 -2.90
N VAL A 296 -21.27 -11.67 -2.90
CA VAL A 296 -22.14 -10.79 -2.08
C VAL A 296 -23.27 -10.13 -2.90
N LYS A 297 -23.41 -10.44 -4.19
CA LYS A 297 -24.55 -9.99 -5.01
C LYS A 297 -25.34 -11.17 -5.58
N SER A 298 -26.04 -11.89 -4.72
CA SER A 298 -27.19 -12.70 -5.11
C SER A 298 -28.32 -12.51 -4.11
#